data_7659c926f107849f3c0dcc847d08aad1
#
_entry.id   7659c926f107849f3c0dcc847d08aad1
#
_cell.length_a   1.000
_cell.length_b   1.000
_cell.length_c   1.000
_cell.angle_alpha   90.00
_cell.angle_beta   90.00
_cell.angle_gamma   90.00
#
_symmetry.space_group_name_H-M   'P 1'
#
loop_
_entity.id
_entity.type
_entity.pdbx_description
1 polymer ?
#
loop_
_entity_poly.entity_id
_entity_poly.type
_entity_poly.pdbx_seq_one_letter_code
_entity_poly.pdbx_strand_id
1 'polypeptide(L)'
;MNDLRISLDIDGCICDFYSPYIRRFGVPKKDSEITKNVVGILSRDKDFWLSLPVINRPTFRVHQYTTARCIPKSWIKAYLEESSMPKAPVYQLYSHCISKVPRIKMGGCNLHIDDSLKVFIDCNLRGIPCLLMDNPSNKEWGPIGRIYSLDKDEVEECYYLFRETMFPYFRELVQ
;
A
#
# COMPACT_ATOMS: atom_id res chain seq x y z
N MET A 1 6.64 -2.09 25.15
CA MET A 1 6.58 -2.30 23.69
C MET A 1 6.16 -1.00 23.05
N ASN A 2 6.96 -0.46 22.15
CA ASN A 2 6.53 0.74 21.41
C ASN A 2 5.34 0.34 20.55
N ASP A 3 4.24 1.04 20.73
CA ASP A 3 2.98 0.81 20.02
C ASP A 3 3.23 0.96 18.51
N LEU A 4 3.06 -0.14 17.74
CA LEU A 4 3.20 -0.10 16.30
C LEU A 4 2.09 0.77 15.69
N ARG A 5 2.51 1.86 15.08
CA ARG A 5 1.62 2.79 14.38
C ARG A 5 1.71 2.55 12.89
N ILE A 6 0.75 1.81 12.36
CA ILE A 6 0.81 1.25 11.01
C ILE A 6 0.09 2.16 10.02
N SER A 7 0.81 2.52 8.95
CA SER A 7 0.28 3.09 7.72
C SER A 7 0.11 1.97 6.68
N LEU A 8 -1.04 1.90 6.02
CA LEU A 8 -1.37 0.82 5.09
C LEU A 8 -1.77 1.38 3.72
N ASP A 9 -1.20 0.83 2.65
CA ASP A 9 -1.70 1.09 1.30
C ASP A 9 -3.02 0.37 1.02
N ILE A 10 -3.77 0.83 0.05
CA ILE A 10 -5.07 0.28 -0.29
C ILE A 10 -4.95 -0.69 -1.47
N ASP A 11 -4.39 -0.22 -2.59
CA ASP A 11 -4.30 -1.02 -3.82
C ASP A 11 -3.24 -2.11 -3.68
N GLY A 12 -3.58 -3.35 -4.00
CA GLY A 12 -2.68 -4.48 -3.88
C GLY A 12 -2.44 -4.98 -2.44
N CYS A 13 -2.81 -4.18 -1.42
CA CYS A 13 -2.75 -4.59 -0.01
C CYS A 13 -4.11 -5.04 0.52
N ILE A 14 -5.15 -4.22 0.33
CA ILE A 14 -6.52 -4.47 0.79
C ILE A 14 -7.39 -4.96 -0.34
N CYS A 15 -7.26 -4.38 -1.52
CA CYS A 15 -8.08 -4.70 -2.68
C CYS A 15 -7.27 -5.15 -3.89
N ASP A 16 -7.88 -6.01 -4.69
CA ASP A 16 -7.38 -6.38 -6.00
C ASP A 16 -7.83 -5.35 -7.04
N PHE A 17 -6.94 -4.44 -7.38
CA PHE A 17 -7.15 -3.51 -8.49
C PHE A 17 -6.85 -4.16 -9.85
N TYR A 18 -5.83 -5.01 -9.92
CA TYR A 18 -5.30 -5.50 -11.19
C TYR A 18 -6.23 -6.45 -11.93
N SER A 19 -6.84 -7.42 -11.25
CA SER A 19 -7.70 -8.39 -11.93
C SER A 19 -8.95 -7.74 -12.57
N PRO A 20 -9.70 -6.85 -11.90
CA PRO A 20 -10.77 -6.09 -12.54
C PRO A 20 -10.29 -5.16 -13.66
N TYR A 21 -9.11 -4.53 -13.47
CA TYR A 21 -8.50 -3.69 -14.52
C TYR A 21 -8.20 -4.51 -15.77
N ILE A 22 -7.50 -5.66 -15.63
CA ILE A 22 -7.13 -6.53 -16.75
C ILE A 22 -8.38 -7.09 -17.46
N ARG A 23 -9.42 -7.47 -16.73
CA ARG A 23 -10.68 -7.93 -17.33
C ARG A 23 -11.32 -6.86 -18.20
N ARG A 24 -11.18 -5.59 -17.85
CA ARG A 24 -11.81 -4.47 -18.56
C ARG A 24 -10.98 -3.93 -19.73
N PHE A 25 -9.66 -3.85 -19.58
CA PHE A 25 -8.76 -3.17 -20.51
C PHE A 25 -7.72 -4.09 -21.15
N GLY A 26 -7.61 -5.34 -20.71
CA GLY A 26 -6.52 -6.23 -21.06
C GLY A 26 -5.23 -5.99 -20.26
N VAL A 27 -4.25 -6.85 -20.48
CA VAL A 27 -2.93 -6.73 -19.82
C VAL A 27 -2.21 -5.49 -20.33
N PRO A 28 -1.84 -4.54 -19.46
CA PRO A 28 -1.16 -3.32 -19.89
C PRO A 28 0.26 -3.65 -20.41
N LYS A 29 0.67 -3.01 -21.48
CA LYS A 29 2.04 -3.13 -22.02
C LYS A 29 3.03 -2.25 -21.28
N LYS A 30 2.55 -1.17 -20.66
CA LYS A 30 3.33 -0.17 -19.91
C LYS A 30 2.49 0.42 -18.79
N ASP A 31 3.12 0.81 -17.67
CA ASP A 31 2.46 1.49 -16.55
C ASP A 31 1.73 2.78 -16.95
N SER A 32 2.22 3.45 -18.01
CA SER A 32 1.56 4.64 -18.56
C SER A 32 0.16 4.38 -19.12
N GLU A 33 -0.15 3.16 -19.56
CA GLU A 33 -1.49 2.76 -20.00
C GLU A 33 -2.44 2.67 -18.82
N ILE A 34 -1.98 2.11 -17.69
CA ILE A 34 -2.75 2.08 -16.44
C ILE A 34 -3.08 3.50 -16.02
N THR A 35 -2.08 4.38 -15.95
CA THR A 35 -2.27 5.78 -15.57
C THR A 35 -3.27 6.48 -16.49
N LYS A 36 -3.14 6.32 -17.80
CA LYS A 36 -4.07 6.91 -18.79
C LYS A 36 -5.51 6.45 -18.59
N ASN A 37 -5.72 5.14 -18.39
CA ASN A 37 -7.07 4.58 -18.19
C ASN A 37 -7.66 4.99 -16.84
N VAL A 38 -6.84 4.99 -15.78
CA VAL A 38 -7.28 5.44 -14.45
C VAL A 38 -7.70 6.90 -14.48
N VAL A 39 -6.89 7.80 -15.04
CA VAL A 39 -7.20 9.23 -15.10
C VAL A 39 -8.34 9.52 -16.11
N GLY A 40 -8.33 8.90 -17.28
CA GLY A 40 -9.28 9.20 -18.35
C GLY A 40 -10.66 8.58 -18.14
N ILE A 41 -10.72 7.35 -17.68
CA ILE A 41 -11.95 6.54 -17.63
C ILE A 41 -12.36 6.24 -16.19
N LEU A 42 -11.49 5.56 -15.43
CA LEU A 42 -11.84 5.05 -14.11
C LEU A 42 -12.02 6.18 -13.07
N SER A 43 -11.42 7.34 -13.27
CA SER A 43 -11.63 8.50 -12.38
C SER A 43 -13.10 8.97 -12.31
N ARG A 44 -13.94 8.53 -13.26
CA ARG A 44 -15.36 8.86 -13.34
C ARG A 44 -16.29 7.66 -13.10
N ASP A 45 -15.73 6.49 -12.83
CA ASP A 45 -16.46 5.23 -12.67
C ASP A 45 -16.45 4.79 -11.20
N LYS A 46 -17.42 5.32 -10.44
CA LYS A 46 -17.57 5.01 -9.01
C LYS A 46 -17.77 3.53 -8.77
N ASP A 47 -18.59 2.88 -9.61
CA ASP A 47 -18.99 1.48 -9.43
C ASP A 47 -17.79 0.55 -9.60
N PHE A 48 -16.89 0.85 -10.51
CA PHE A 48 -15.63 0.12 -10.64
C PHE A 48 -14.87 0.12 -9.31
N TRP A 49 -14.70 1.29 -8.68
CA TRP A 49 -13.93 1.41 -7.45
C TRP A 49 -14.59 0.78 -6.24
N LEU A 50 -15.92 0.85 -6.14
CA LEU A 50 -16.66 0.23 -5.04
C LEU A 50 -16.79 -1.30 -5.20
N SER A 51 -16.69 -1.83 -6.42
CA SER A 51 -16.76 -3.26 -6.70
C SER A 51 -15.43 -4.00 -6.62
N LEU A 52 -14.32 -3.32 -6.27
CA LEU A 52 -13.02 -3.98 -6.17
C LEU A 52 -13.03 -5.09 -5.11
N PRO A 53 -12.56 -6.30 -5.45
CA PRO A 53 -12.50 -7.41 -4.48
C PRO A 53 -11.60 -7.07 -3.29
N VAL A 54 -12.07 -7.37 -2.09
CA VAL A 54 -11.23 -7.36 -0.89
C VAL A 54 -10.35 -8.60 -0.89
N ILE A 55 -9.04 -8.43 -0.83
CA ILE A 55 -8.07 -9.54 -0.80
C ILE A 55 -7.52 -9.80 0.59
N ASN A 56 -7.36 -8.74 1.40
CA ASN A 56 -6.90 -8.86 2.77
C ASN A 56 -7.68 -7.95 3.70
N ARG A 57 -7.87 -8.40 4.94
CA ARG A 57 -8.44 -7.60 6.04
C ARG A 57 -7.43 -7.53 7.17
N PRO A 58 -7.02 -6.31 7.60
CA PRO A 58 -6.09 -6.20 8.72
C PRO A 58 -6.75 -6.65 10.03
N THR A 59 -6.06 -7.50 10.80
CA THR A 59 -6.45 -7.91 12.14
C THR A 59 -5.84 -7.02 13.23
N PHE A 60 -5.16 -5.94 12.81
CA PHE A 60 -4.55 -4.93 13.67
C PHE A 60 -5.18 -3.55 13.48
N ARG A 61 -4.87 -2.63 14.37
CA ARG A 61 -5.29 -1.24 14.25
C ARG A 61 -4.52 -0.53 13.14
N VAL A 62 -5.22 -0.07 12.12
CA VAL A 62 -4.68 0.83 11.09
C VAL A 62 -4.71 2.26 11.61
N HIS A 63 -3.59 2.99 11.52
CA HIS A 63 -3.49 4.38 11.97
C HIS A 63 -3.71 5.37 10.85
N GLN A 64 -3.41 4.97 9.63
CA GLN A 64 -3.76 5.71 8.42
C GLN A 64 -3.76 4.80 7.19
N TYR A 65 -4.54 5.19 6.18
CA TYR A 65 -4.45 4.65 4.82
C TYR A 65 -3.73 5.62 3.90
N THR A 66 -2.95 5.06 2.96
CA THR A 66 -2.38 5.83 1.85
C THR A 66 -2.87 5.26 0.53
N THR A 67 -2.98 6.09 -0.48
CA THR A 67 -3.31 5.64 -1.84
C THR A 67 -2.86 6.69 -2.85
N ALA A 68 -2.50 6.23 -4.05
CA ALA A 68 -2.20 7.08 -5.19
C ALA A 68 -3.39 7.22 -6.16
N ARG A 69 -4.59 6.80 -5.76
CA ARG A 69 -5.81 6.89 -6.60
C ARG A 69 -6.17 8.33 -6.93
N CYS A 70 -6.38 8.62 -8.22
CA CYS A 70 -6.87 9.91 -8.72
C CYS A 70 -8.41 9.93 -8.79
N ILE A 71 -9.10 9.64 -7.68
CA ILE A 71 -10.56 9.60 -7.58
C ILE A 71 -11.04 10.42 -6.38
N PRO A 72 -12.33 10.79 -6.29
CA PRO A 72 -12.85 11.49 -5.11
C PRO A 72 -12.58 10.72 -3.82
N LYS A 73 -12.08 11.42 -2.81
CA LYS A 73 -11.77 10.83 -1.50
C LYS A 73 -12.99 10.19 -0.83
N SER A 74 -14.18 10.70 -1.12
CA SER A 74 -15.45 10.12 -0.65
C SER A 74 -15.67 8.68 -1.16
N TRP A 75 -15.23 8.35 -2.36
CA TRP A 75 -15.34 6.99 -2.89
C TRP A 75 -14.39 6.02 -2.19
N ILE A 76 -13.18 6.49 -1.88
CA ILE A 76 -12.21 5.69 -1.10
C ILE A 76 -12.79 5.39 0.28
N LYS A 77 -13.36 6.39 0.94
CA LYS A 77 -13.99 6.21 2.25
C LYS A 77 -15.18 5.27 2.19
N ALA A 78 -16.06 5.43 1.18
CA ALA A 78 -17.20 4.53 0.97
C ALA A 78 -16.73 3.07 0.77
N TYR A 79 -15.72 2.85 -0.07
CA TYR A 79 -15.13 1.53 -0.27
C TYR A 79 -14.64 0.91 1.06
N LEU A 80 -13.89 1.66 1.86
CA LEU A 80 -13.37 1.17 3.14
C LEU A 80 -14.49 0.85 4.13
N GLU A 81 -15.56 1.66 4.17
CA GLU A 81 -16.74 1.43 5.01
C GLU A 81 -17.53 0.20 4.55
N GLU A 82 -17.87 0.11 3.28
CA GLU A 82 -18.61 -1.03 2.70
C GLU A 82 -17.82 -2.35 2.84
N SER A 83 -16.49 -2.26 2.77
CA SER A 83 -15.58 -3.38 2.99
C SER A 83 -15.33 -3.69 4.47
N SER A 84 -15.98 -2.99 5.42
CA SER A 84 -15.80 -3.16 6.86
C SER A 84 -14.35 -3.05 7.34
N MET A 85 -13.59 -2.13 6.74
CA MET A 85 -12.20 -1.88 7.13
C MET A 85 -12.11 -1.03 8.41
N PRO A 86 -11.03 -1.16 9.21
CA PRO A 86 -10.80 -0.31 10.37
C PRO A 86 -10.89 1.18 10.02
N LYS A 87 -11.55 1.97 10.86
CA LYS A 87 -11.64 3.43 10.65
C LYS A 87 -10.30 4.08 10.89
N ALA A 88 -9.79 4.78 9.87
CA ALA A 88 -8.55 5.55 9.96
C ALA A 88 -8.55 6.71 8.92
N PRO A 89 -7.73 7.76 9.13
CA PRO A 89 -7.54 8.81 8.15
C PRO A 89 -7.03 8.27 6.81
N VAL A 90 -7.53 8.84 5.70
CA VAL A 90 -7.06 8.52 4.34
C VAL A 90 -6.23 9.67 3.81
N TYR A 91 -4.98 9.39 3.44
CA TYR A 91 -4.07 10.32 2.77
C TYR A 91 -3.91 9.94 1.31
N GLN A 92 -4.48 10.77 0.45
CA GLN A 92 -4.44 10.59 -1.00
C GLN A 92 -3.26 11.33 -1.60
N LEU A 93 -2.51 10.63 -2.44
CA LEU A 93 -1.43 11.19 -3.25
C LEU A 93 -1.91 11.20 -4.71
N TYR A 94 -1.82 12.34 -5.36
CA TYR A 94 -2.31 12.49 -6.74
C TYR A 94 -1.30 12.06 -7.81
N SER A 95 -0.19 11.44 -7.41
CA SER A 95 0.84 10.97 -8.35
C SER A 95 1.65 9.83 -7.73
N HIS A 96 1.88 8.77 -8.50
CA HIS A 96 2.80 7.68 -8.16
C HIS A 96 4.29 8.11 -8.12
N CYS A 97 4.60 9.33 -8.58
CA CYS A 97 5.95 9.88 -8.54
C CYS A 97 6.28 10.57 -7.22
N ILE A 98 5.28 10.84 -6.38
CA ILE A 98 5.47 11.52 -5.10
C ILE A 98 5.71 10.49 -4.01
N SER A 99 6.78 10.68 -3.23
CA SER A 99 7.08 9.84 -2.07
C SER A 99 5.92 9.85 -1.05
N LYS A 100 5.55 8.69 -0.53
CA LYS A 100 4.57 8.55 0.56
C LYS A 100 5.15 8.95 1.92
N VAL A 101 6.47 8.96 2.06
CA VAL A 101 7.20 9.17 3.32
C VAL A 101 6.76 10.42 4.11
N PRO A 102 6.61 11.62 3.50
CA PRO A 102 6.16 12.79 4.25
C PRO A 102 4.78 12.59 4.90
N ARG A 103 3.85 11.91 4.20
CA ARG A 103 2.51 11.64 4.71
C ARG A 103 2.51 10.59 5.82
N ILE A 104 3.34 9.56 5.71
CA ILE A 104 3.52 8.54 6.73
C ILE A 104 4.05 9.19 8.02
N LYS A 105 5.07 10.05 7.91
CA LYS A 105 5.65 10.79 9.04
C LYS A 105 4.63 11.73 9.70
N MET A 106 3.85 12.46 8.91
CA MET A 106 2.79 13.35 9.43
C MET A 106 1.73 12.59 10.22
N GLY A 107 1.40 11.36 9.84
CA GLY A 107 0.49 10.47 10.58
C GLY A 107 1.12 9.87 11.84
N GLY A 108 2.40 10.13 12.10
CA GLY A 108 3.14 9.57 13.23
C GLY A 108 3.28 8.05 13.14
N CYS A 109 3.23 7.49 11.93
CA CYS A 109 3.38 6.04 11.74
C CYS A 109 4.86 5.67 11.71
N ASN A 110 5.18 4.52 12.32
CA ASN A 110 6.53 3.96 12.42
C ASN A 110 6.71 2.65 11.65
N LEU A 111 5.65 2.21 10.96
CA LEU A 111 5.66 1.11 10.00
C LEU A 111 4.75 1.48 8.84
N HIS A 112 5.19 1.16 7.61
CA HIS A 112 4.34 1.20 6.41
C HIS A 112 4.22 -0.19 5.80
N ILE A 113 3.09 -0.48 5.17
CA ILE A 113 2.85 -1.71 4.39
C ILE A 113 2.37 -1.28 3.01
N ASP A 114 3.02 -1.78 1.97
CA ASP A 114 2.77 -1.43 0.57
C ASP A 114 3.07 -2.61 -0.35
N ASP A 115 2.40 -2.75 -1.47
CA ASP A 115 2.69 -3.77 -2.49
C ASP A 115 3.70 -3.28 -3.55
N SER A 116 3.97 -1.99 -3.59
CA SER A 116 4.91 -1.38 -4.53
C SER A 116 6.34 -1.51 -4.05
N LEU A 117 7.17 -2.25 -4.80
CA LEU A 117 8.61 -2.36 -4.53
C LEU A 117 9.30 -0.98 -4.49
N LYS A 118 8.88 -0.04 -5.33
CA LYS A 118 9.40 1.33 -5.33
C LYS A 118 9.13 2.04 -4.01
N VAL A 119 7.91 1.91 -3.47
CA VAL A 119 7.54 2.53 -2.18
C VAL A 119 8.27 1.84 -1.03
N PHE A 120 8.38 0.50 -1.06
CA PHE A 120 9.15 -0.28 -0.10
C PHE A 120 10.59 0.24 0.00
N ILE A 121 11.27 0.39 -1.14
CA ILE A 121 12.66 0.90 -1.19
C ILE A 121 12.72 2.35 -0.69
N ASP A 122 11.86 3.24 -1.20
CA ASP A 122 11.86 4.67 -0.82
C ASP A 122 11.64 4.88 0.68
N CYS A 123 10.69 4.15 1.28
CA CYS A 123 10.42 4.23 2.72
C CYS A 123 11.63 3.79 3.55
N ASN A 124 12.19 2.63 3.23
CA ASN A 124 13.30 2.07 3.98
C ASN A 124 14.57 2.93 3.88
N LEU A 125 14.89 3.45 2.69
CA LEU A 125 16.00 4.40 2.50
C LEU A 125 15.79 5.71 3.27
N ARG A 126 14.54 6.14 3.47
CA ARG A 126 14.21 7.39 4.21
C ARG A 126 13.91 7.16 5.70
N GLY A 127 14.27 5.99 6.22
CA GLY A 127 14.23 5.68 7.65
C GLY A 127 12.84 5.36 8.19
N ILE A 128 11.90 4.93 7.34
CA ILE A 128 10.62 4.35 7.75
C ILE A 128 10.64 2.86 7.39
N PRO A 129 10.63 1.95 8.37
CA PRO A 129 10.44 0.53 8.09
C PRO A 129 9.21 0.32 7.23
N CYS A 130 9.38 -0.37 6.11
CA CYS A 130 8.29 -0.73 5.22
C CYS A 130 8.33 -2.23 4.97
N LEU A 131 7.19 -2.91 5.09
CA LEU A 131 7.02 -4.30 4.69
C LEU A 131 6.35 -4.36 3.31
N LEU A 132 6.80 -5.31 2.51
CA LEU A 132 6.30 -5.52 1.15
C LEU A 132 5.18 -6.56 1.17
N MET A 133 3.95 -6.15 0.86
CA MET A 133 2.85 -7.09 0.66
C MET A 133 3.09 -7.92 -0.59
N ASP A 134 2.99 -9.25 -0.49
CA ASP A 134 3.13 -10.15 -1.62
C ASP A 134 2.10 -9.85 -2.71
N ASN A 135 2.59 -9.64 -3.93
CA ASN A 135 1.77 -9.32 -5.09
C ASN A 135 2.45 -9.88 -6.35
N PRO A 136 1.70 -10.33 -7.36
CA PRO A 136 2.29 -10.78 -8.63
C PRO A 136 3.26 -9.81 -9.28
N SER A 137 3.06 -8.49 -9.09
CA SER A 137 3.90 -7.43 -9.67
C SER A 137 5.26 -7.25 -8.98
N ASN A 138 5.48 -7.85 -7.81
CA ASN A 138 6.71 -7.69 -7.04
C ASN A 138 7.45 -9.01 -6.75
N LYS A 139 7.13 -10.09 -7.46
CA LYS A 139 7.70 -11.44 -7.27
C LYS A 139 9.21 -11.52 -7.44
N GLU A 140 9.80 -10.61 -8.20
CA GLU A 140 11.25 -10.53 -8.42
C GLU A 140 12.04 -10.15 -7.17
N TRP A 141 11.38 -9.51 -6.20
CA TRP A 141 11.99 -9.22 -4.90
C TRP A 141 11.98 -10.47 -4.02
N GLY A 142 13.10 -10.74 -3.35
CA GLY A 142 13.23 -11.88 -2.43
C GLY A 142 12.29 -11.83 -1.22
N PRO A 143 12.42 -12.78 -0.29
CA PRO A 143 11.51 -12.91 0.87
C PRO A 143 11.71 -11.84 1.94
N ILE A 144 12.78 -11.04 1.86
CA ILE A 144 13.17 -10.10 2.92
C ILE A 144 12.14 -8.98 3.06
N GLY A 145 11.57 -8.84 4.26
CA GLY A 145 10.55 -7.84 4.55
C GLY A 145 9.22 -8.08 3.84
N ARG A 146 8.98 -9.28 3.33
CA ARG A 146 7.75 -9.68 2.63
C ARG A 146 6.75 -10.28 3.61
N ILE A 147 5.49 -9.87 3.48
CA ILE A 147 4.34 -10.45 4.18
C ILE A 147 3.31 -10.95 3.16
N TYR A 148 2.55 -11.95 3.54
CA TYR A 148 1.56 -12.62 2.68
C TYR A 148 0.12 -12.33 3.11
N SER A 149 -0.07 -11.84 4.33
CA SER A 149 -1.37 -11.44 4.85
C SER A 149 -1.28 -10.18 5.71
N LEU A 150 -2.43 -9.62 6.06
CA LEU A 150 -2.55 -8.52 7.03
C LEU A 150 -2.94 -9.06 8.42
N ASP A 151 -2.45 -10.27 8.75
CA ASP A 151 -2.55 -10.81 10.10
C ASP A 151 -1.56 -10.10 11.04
N LYS A 152 -2.03 -9.82 12.26
CA LYS A 152 -1.23 -9.06 13.24
C LYS A 152 0.08 -9.76 13.57
N ASP A 153 0.01 -11.06 13.84
CA ASP A 153 1.16 -11.82 14.32
C ASP A 153 2.21 -11.95 13.20
N GLU A 154 1.80 -12.19 11.95
CA GLU A 154 2.69 -12.20 10.80
C GLU A 154 3.37 -10.84 10.59
N VAL A 155 2.61 -9.75 10.67
CA VAL A 155 3.14 -8.39 10.49
C VAL A 155 4.13 -8.04 11.59
N GLU A 156 3.82 -8.35 12.85
CA GLU A 156 4.71 -8.09 13.98
C GLU A 156 6.01 -8.92 13.89
N GLU A 157 5.90 -10.22 13.62
CA GLU A 157 7.06 -11.11 13.48
C GLU A 157 7.99 -10.64 12.35
N CYS A 158 7.42 -10.40 11.16
CA CYS A 158 8.18 -9.91 10.01
C CYS A 158 8.81 -8.54 10.27
N TYR A 159 8.09 -7.62 10.93
CA TYR A 159 8.61 -6.29 11.27
C TYR A 159 9.83 -6.37 12.19
N TYR A 160 9.76 -7.14 13.27
CA TYR A 160 10.88 -7.25 14.22
C TYR A 160 12.10 -7.89 13.57
N LEU A 161 11.90 -8.99 12.83
CA LEU A 161 12.98 -9.64 12.10
C LEU A 161 13.62 -8.69 11.08
N PHE A 162 12.81 -8.00 10.28
CA PHE A 162 13.30 -7.06 9.27
C PHE A 162 14.05 -5.89 9.90
N ARG A 163 13.51 -5.33 10.99
CA ARG A 163 14.11 -4.20 11.69
C ARG A 163 15.47 -4.55 12.28
N GLU A 164 15.67 -5.76 12.78
CA GLU A 164 16.91 -6.21 13.38
C GLU A 164 17.97 -6.61 12.33
N THR A 165 17.52 -7.21 11.21
CA THR A 165 18.45 -7.82 10.24
C THR A 165 18.73 -6.93 9.05
N MET A 166 17.71 -6.36 8.40
CA MET A 166 17.84 -5.71 7.09
C MET A 166 17.70 -4.20 7.11
N PHE A 167 16.86 -3.67 7.99
CA PHE A 167 16.63 -2.23 8.05
C PHE A 167 17.89 -1.39 8.32
N PRO A 168 18.87 -1.85 9.14
CA PRO A 168 20.14 -1.16 9.30
C PRO A 168 20.90 -0.95 7.99
N TYR A 169 20.92 -1.95 7.09
CA TYR A 169 21.61 -1.85 5.79
C TYR A 169 20.98 -0.76 4.88
N PHE A 170 19.66 -0.60 4.89
CA PHE A 170 19.03 0.49 4.16
C PHE A 170 19.47 1.87 4.65
N ARG A 171 19.73 2.00 5.95
CA ARG A 171 20.21 3.25 6.55
C ARG A 171 21.66 3.57 6.20
N GLU A 172 22.50 2.55 6.08
CA GLU A 172 23.92 2.71 5.69
C GLU A 172 24.05 3.16 4.22
N LEU A 173 23.13 2.75 3.34
CA LEU A 173 23.15 3.14 1.92
C LEU A 173 22.88 4.65 1.69
N VAL A 174 22.46 5.40 2.69
CA VAL A 174 22.05 6.83 2.58
C VAL A 174 23.02 7.76 3.33
N GLN A 175 24.02 7.20 4.03
CA GLN A 175 25.11 7.94 4.68
C GLN A 175 26.27 8.11 3.72
#